data_8ea1496ab124bce382f8a14fd0016a24
#
_entry.id   8ea1496ab124bce382f8a14fd0016a24
#
_cell.length_a   1.000
_cell.length_b   1.000
_cell.length_c   1.000
_cell.angle_alpha   90.00
_cell.angle_beta   90.00
_cell.angle_gamma   90.00
#
_symmetry.space_group_name_H-M   'P 1'
#
loop_
_entity.id
_entity.type
_entity.pdbx_description
1 polymer ?
#
loop_
_entity_poly.entity_id
_entity_poly.type
_entity_poly.pdbx_seq_one_letter_code
_entity_poly.pdbx_strand_id
1 'polypeptide(L)'
;TFQVTEVSRFVKHEVNAELWEGIYGKDSGIKDEKGFREAISKGLADQLKGDSDFKFLQDVRAHVLKKIGKLQYPDELLKRILVSNNSKNLKTDEDKKKFIDENYEKSLEALTWDLAKNKLAEAQGIKVDDKDVQNAAVEMARMQFAQYGMNNVPDEYVQNYANELLKKRETVQQMADRALDQKLTAALKEVVKLDHKEISLDDFNKMMEEENK
;
A
#
# COMPACT_ATOMS: atom_id res chain seq x y z
N THR A 1 -13.20 -46.48 15.81
CA THR A 1 -11.86 -46.48 16.49
C THR A 1 -10.99 -45.50 15.73
N PHE A 2 -10.41 -44.53 16.45
CA PHE A 2 -9.43 -43.60 15.89
C PHE A 2 -8.07 -43.99 16.45
N GLN A 3 -7.04 -44.02 15.58
CA GLN A 3 -5.67 -44.23 15.97
C GLN A 3 -4.92 -42.90 15.81
N VAL A 4 -4.34 -42.41 16.92
CA VAL A 4 -3.47 -41.24 16.88
C VAL A 4 -2.14 -41.69 16.32
N THR A 5 -1.75 -41.19 15.15
CA THR A 5 -0.50 -41.54 14.46
C THR A 5 0.62 -40.57 14.78
N GLU A 6 0.30 -39.32 15.12
CA GLU A 6 1.27 -38.28 15.43
C GLU A 6 0.67 -37.24 16.39
N VAL A 7 1.47 -36.79 17.34
CA VAL A 7 1.13 -35.67 18.23
C VAL A 7 2.21 -34.63 18.09
N SER A 8 1.86 -33.48 17.52
CA SER A 8 2.75 -32.33 17.39
C SER A 8 2.48 -31.33 18.50
N ARG A 9 3.53 -30.77 19.08
CA ARG A 9 3.44 -29.68 20.06
C ARG A 9 4.29 -28.51 19.56
N PHE A 10 3.68 -27.34 19.51
CA PHE A 10 4.42 -26.10 19.23
C PHE A 10 5.32 -25.78 20.43
N VAL A 11 6.62 -25.72 20.20
CA VAL A 11 7.63 -25.32 21.19
C VAL A 11 8.35 -24.10 20.60
N LYS A 12 8.61 -23.07 21.45
CA LYS A 12 9.42 -21.92 21.02
C LYS A 12 10.79 -22.41 20.59
N HIS A 13 11.21 -21.98 19.41
CA HIS A 13 12.55 -22.31 18.90
C HIS A 13 13.64 -21.62 19.75
N GLU A 14 14.76 -22.26 19.92
CA GLU A 14 15.93 -21.62 20.50
C GLU A 14 16.49 -20.57 19.55
N VAL A 15 17.05 -19.48 20.12
CA VAL A 15 17.67 -18.40 19.34
C VAL A 15 19.08 -18.86 18.93
N ASN A 16 19.16 -19.59 17.83
CA ASN A 16 20.38 -20.21 17.30
C ASN A 16 20.46 -20.10 15.77
N ALA A 17 21.54 -20.63 15.18
CA ALA A 17 21.77 -20.55 13.74
C ALA A 17 20.63 -21.13 12.91
N GLU A 18 20.04 -22.24 13.35
CA GLU A 18 18.93 -22.88 12.65
C GLU A 18 17.70 -21.96 12.53
N LEU A 19 17.42 -21.15 13.57
CA LEU A 19 16.31 -20.20 13.56
C LEU A 19 16.51 -19.08 12.52
N TRP A 20 17.67 -18.40 12.55
CA TRP A 20 17.84 -17.28 11.61
C TRP A 20 18.14 -17.74 10.18
N GLU A 21 18.77 -18.91 9.99
CA GLU A 21 18.89 -19.51 8.66
C GLU A 21 17.53 -19.94 8.09
N GLY A 22 16.61 -20.44 8.95
CA GLY A 22 15.25 -20.78 8.55
C GLY A 22 14.41 -19.56 8.15
N ILE A 23 14.61 -18.41 8.81
CA ILE A 23 13.84 -17.19 8.56
C ILE A 23 14.43 -16.36 7.40
N TYR A 24 15.76 -16.17 7.38
CA TYR A 24 16.45 -15.28 6.45
C TYR A 24 17.23 -15.99 5.35
N GLY A 25 17.35 -17.32 5.44
CA GLY A 25 18.16 -18.12 4.54
C GLY A 25 19.63 -18.22 4.99
N LYS A 26 20.33 -19.24 4.48
CA LYS A 26 21.74 -19.50 4.83
C LYS A 26 22.69 -18.41 4.37
N ASP A 27 22.35 -17.74 3.27
CA ASP A 27 23.17 -16.67 2.66
C ASP A 27 22.88 -15.30 3.24
N SER A 28 22.09 -15.19 4.33
CA SER A 28 21.70 -13.92 4.94
C SER A 28 22.85 -13.12 5.57
N GLY A 29 24.01 -13.77 5.79
CA GLY A 29 25.17 -13.13 6.43
C GLY A 29 25.03 -12.92 7.94
N ILE A 30 23.94 -13.41 8.56
CA ILE A 30 23.70 -13.35 10.01
C ILE A 30 24.56 -14.41 10.69
N LYS A 31 25.45 -13.98 11.59
CA LYS A 31 26.44 -14.85 12.21
C LYS A 31 26.18 -15.14 13.68
N ASP A 32 25.40 -14.31 14.33
CA ASP A 32 25.14 -14.38 15.77
C ASP A 32 23.74 -13.81 16.11
N GLU A 33 23.34 -13.99 17.37
CA GLU A 33 22.06 -13.48 17.91
C GLU A 33 21.95 -11.97 17.76
N LYS A 34 23.04 -11.22 17.90
CA LYS A 34 23.02 -9.76 17.75
C LYS A 34 22.65 -9.36 16.35
N GLY A 35 23.32 -9.94 15.34
CA GLY A 35 22.98 -9.72 13.92
C GLY A 35 21.56 -10.11 13.58
N PHE A 36 21.05 -11.20 14.18
CA PHE A 36 19.66 -11.61 14.02
C PHE A 36 18.68 -10.59 14.59
N ARG A 37 18.92 -10.09 15.80
CA ARG A 37 18.07 -9.04 16.41
C ARG A 37 18.12 -7.73 15.63
N GLU A 38 19.28 -7.35 15.11
CA GLU A 38 19.45 -6.18 14.24
C GLU A 38 18.66 -6.35 12.93
N ALA A 39 18.69 -7.52 12.31
CA ALA A 39 17.93 -7.81 11.11
C ALA A 39 16.41 -7.72 11.35
N ILE A 40 15.92 -8.28 12.48
CA ILE A 40 14.50 -8.13 12.88
C ILE A 40 14.15 -6.67 13.12
N SER A 41 14.96 -5.95 13.89
CA SER A 41 14.73 -4.55 14.20
C SER A 41 14.66 -3.69 12.94
N LYS A 42 15.57 -3.94 12.00
CA LYS A 42 15.57 -3.26 10.70
C LYS A 42 14.32 -3.59 9.90
N GLY A 43 13.94 -4.87 9.82
CA GLY A 43 12.73 -5.29 9.09
C GLY A 43 11.46 -4.64 9.66
N LEU A 44 11.33 -4.58 10.98
CA LEU A 44 10.23 -3.89 11.65
C LEU A 44 10.26 -2.38 11.39
N ALA A 45 11.44 -1.75 11.45
CA ALA A 45 11.58 -0.32 11.16
C ALA A 45 11.20 0.02 9.71
N ASP A 46 11.60 -0.82 8.75
CA ASP A 46 11.26 -0.64 7.34
C ASP A 46 9.74 -0.81 7.11
N GLN A 47 9.10 -1.77 7.77
CA GLN A 47 7.65 -1.95 7.74
C GLN A 47 6.92 -0.74 8.34
N LEU A 48 7.29 -0.33 9.55
CA LEU A 48 6.67 0.80 10.23
C LEU A 48 6.89 2.13 9.49
N LYS A 49 8.01 2.25 8.77
CA LYS A 49 8.23 3.39 7.88
C LYS A 49 7.19 3.43 6.75
N GLY A 50 6.89 2.29 6.14
CA GLY A 50 5.86 2.19 5.10
C GLY A 50 4.49 2.64 5.61
N ASP A 51 4.10 2.17 6.80
CA ASP A 51 2.85 2.55 7.44
C ASP A 51 2.81 4.06 7.79
N SER A 52 3.92 4.60 8.30
CA SER A 52 4.08 6.04 8.57
C SER A 52 4.04 6.88 7.29
N ASP A 53 4.65 6.41 6.20
CA ASP A 53 4.62 7.06 4.90
C ASP A 53 3.20 7.10 4.32
N PHE A 54 2.44 6.02 4.47
CA PHE A 54 1.04 5.96 4.09
C PHE A 54 0.20 6.95 4.90
N LYS A 55 0.36 6.98 6.23
CA LYS A 55 -0.35 7.94 7.10
C LYS A 55 -0.03 9.38 6.72
N PHE A 56 1.24 9.68 6.48
CA PHE A 56 1.65 11.02 6.04
C PHE A 56 0.93 11.43 4.75
N LEU A 57 0.83 10.54 3.76
CA LEU A 57 0.14 10.85 2.51
C LEU A 57 -1.37 11.07 2.73
N GLN A 58 -2.01 10.34 3.66
CA GLN A 58 -3.39 10.57 4.06
C GLN A 58 -3.56 11.94 4.71
N ASP A 59 -2.66 12.34 5.60
CA ASP A 59 -2.67 13.67 6.21
C ASP A 59 -2.50 14.79 5.18
N VAL A 60 -1.59 14.60 4.22
CA VAL A 60 -1.42 15.52 3.08
C VAL A 60 -2.72 15.62 2.28
N ARG A 61 -3.36 14.48 1.96
CA ARG A 61 -4.64 14.44 1.27
C ARG A 61 -5.71 15.25 2.00
N ALA A 62 -5.92 14.96 3.29
CA ALA A 62 -6.90 15.64 4.12
C ALA A 62 -6.63 17.16 4.19
N HIS A 63 -5.37 17.56 4.37
CA HIS A 63 -4.96 18.97 4.40
C HIS A 63 -5.21 19.66 3.08
N VAL A 64 -4.84 19.04 1.96
CA VAL A 64 -4.99 19.61 0.61
C VAL A 64 -6.46 19.73 0.24
N LEU A 65 -7.28 18.71 0.46
CA LEU A 65 -8.71 18.74 0.21
C LEU A 65 -9.41 19.84 1.03
N LYS A 66 -9.04 19.98 2.30
CA LYS A 66 -9.55 21.07 3.15
C LYS A 66 -9.19 22.47 2.62
N LYS A 67 -7.96 22.63 2.09
CA LYS A 67 -7.50 23.91 1.50
C LYS A 67 -8.18 24.24 0.18
N ILE A 68 -8.38 23.23 -0.68
CA ILE A 68 -9.04 23.41 -1.98
C ILE A 68 -10.51 23.77 -1.77
N GLY A 69 -11.18 23.16 -0.78
CA GLY A 69 -12.59 23.36 -0.54
C GLY A 69 -13.46 22.77 -1.66
N LYS A 70 -14.64 23.34 -1.87
CA LYS A 70 -15.58 22.86 -2.89
C LYS A 70 -15.23 23.41 -4.27
N LEU A 71 -14.96 22.52 -5.22
CA LEU A 71 -14.82 22.84 -6.63
C LEU A 71 -16.15 22.69 -7.35
N GLN A 72 -16.29 23.40 -8.49
CA GLN A 72 -17.44 23.21 -9.38
C GLN A 72 -17.11 22.15 -10.42
N TYR A 73 -17.96 21.15 -10.51
CA TYR A 73 -17.83 20.04 -11.43
C TYR A 73 -19.02 19.95 -12.39
N PRO A 74 -18.87 19.32 -13.55
CA PRO A 74 -19.99 19.00 -14.43
C PRO A 74 -20.77 17.80 -13.86
N ASP A 75 -21.53 18.00 -12.79
CA ASP A 75 -22.15 16.97 -11.98
C ASP A 75 -22.95 15.94 -12.79
N GLU A 76 -23.77 16.43 -13.74
CA GLU A 76 -24.58 15.52 -14.57
C GLU A 76 -23.73 14.57 -15.44
N LEU A 77 -22.58 15.06 -15.92
CA LEU A 77 -21.66 14.23 -16.68
C LEU A 77 -20.99 13.19 -15.77
N LEU A 78 -20.50 13.64 -14.60
CA LEU A 78 -19.80 12.75 -13.65
C LEU A 78 -20.73 11.68 -13.10
N LYS A 79 -21.99 12.00 -12.77
CA LYS A 79 -22.99 11.01 -12.36
C LYS A 79 -23.24 9.96 -13.44
N ARG A 80 -23.34 10.35 -14.71
CA ARG A 80 -23.49 9.43 -15.82
C ARG A 80 -22.28 8.52 -15.96
N ILE A 81 -21.06 9.04 -15.85
CA ILE A 81 -19.83 8.26 -15.92
C ILE A 81 -19.80 7.26 -14.76
N LEU A 82 -20.11 7.70 -13.53
CA LEU A 82 -20.13 6.85 -12.33
C LEU A 82 -21.08 5.66 -12.51
N VAL A 83 -22.30 5.90 -13.01
CA VAL A 83 -23.27 4.84 -13.32
C VAL A 83 -22.79 3.94 -14.45
N SER A 84 -22.22 4.51 -15.51
CA SER A 84 -21.73 3.74 -16.68
C SER A 84 -20.65 2.75 -16.28
N ASN A 85 -19.71 3.19 -15.45
CA ASN A 85 -18.60 2.34 -14.97
C ASN A 85 -19.08 1.19 -14.07
N ASN A 86 -20.27 1.32 -13.48
CA ASN A 86 -20.86 0.32 -12.57
C ASN A 86 -22.12 -0.35 -13.15
N SER A 87 -22.40 -0.18 -14.44
CA SER A 87 -23.64 -0.60 -15.12
C SER A 87 -23.97 -2.09 -14.98
N LYS A 88 -22.96 -2.95 -14.82
CA LYS A 88 -23.17 -4.40 -14.64
C LYS A 88 -23.99 -4.74 -13.38
N ASN A 89 -23.90 -3.90 -12.35
CA ASN A 89 -24.54 -4.12 -11.05
C ASN A 89 -25.79 -3.26 -10.85
N LEU A 90 -26.04 -2.25 -11.70
CA LEU A 90 -27.11 -1.27 -11.58
C LEU A 90 -28.18 -1.50 -12.65
N LYS A 91 -29.19 -2.34 -12.33
CA LYS A 91 -30.19 -2.78 -13.30
C LYS A 91 -31.41 -1.88 -13.38
N THR A 92 -31.78 -1.24 -12.29
CA THR A 92 -32.94 -0.35 -12.21
C THR A 92 -32.55 1.11 -12.03
N ASP A 93 -33.46 2.02 -12.34
CA ASP A 93 -33.21 3.45 -12.11
C ASP A 93 -33.18 3.80 -10.60
N GLU A 94 -33.84 3.01 -9.79
CA GLU A 94 -33.78 3.09 -8.34
C GLU A 94 -32.38 2.71 -7.81
N ASP A 95 -31.80 1.60 -8.32
CA ASP A 95 -30.44 1.19 -7.98
C ASP A 95 -29.42 2.27 -8.37
N LYS A 96 -29.56 2.85 -9.57
CA LYS A 96 -28.69 3.92 -10.05
C LYS A 96 -28.77 5.16 -9.15
N LYS A 97 -29.97 5.59 -8.79
CA LYS A 97 -30.16 6.73 -7.91
C LYS A 97 -29.54 6.52 -6.55
N LYS A 98 -29.84 5.37 -5.92
CA LYS A 98 -29.27 5.01 -4.62
C LYS A 98 -27.74 4.96 -4.67
N PHE A 99 -27.19 4.36 -5.72
CA PHE A 99 -25.75 4.28 -5.91
C PHE A 99 -25.09 5.65 -6.06
N ILE A 100 -25.71 6.58 -6.80
CA ILE A 100 -25.25 7.95 -6.92
C ILE A 100 -25.28 8.64 -5.54
N ASP A 101 -26.41 8.55 -4.83
CA ASP A 101 -26.59 9.22 -3.54
C ASP A 101 -25.54 8.74 -2.49
N GLU A 102 -25.17 7.47 -2.54
CA GLU A 102 -24.20 6.87 -1.61
C GLU A 102 -22.72 7.12 -2.00
N ASN A 103 -22.41 7.28 -3.31
CA ASN A 103 -21.03 7.23 -3.78
C ASN A 103 -20.55 8.52 -4.47
N TYR A 104 -21.45 9.44 -4.85
CA TYR A 104 -21.07 10.59 -5.68
C TYR A 104 -20.11 11.53 -4.95
N GLU A 105 -20.39 11.90 -3.72
CA GLU A 105 -19.53 12.78 -2.92
C GLU A 105 -18.13 12.17 -2.71
N LYS A 106 -18.05 10.87 -2.42
CA LYS A 106 -16.77 10.15 -2.30
C LYS A 106 -16.00 10.14 -3.61
N SER A 107 -16.70 10.00 -4.73
CA SER A 107 -16.10 10.03 -6.07
C SER A 107 -15.57 11.41 -6.42
N LEU A 108 -16.28 12.48 -6.03
CA LEU A 108 -15.79 13.86 -6.20
C LEU A 108 -14.55 14.13 -5.35
N GLU A 109 -14.53 13.66 -4.12
CA GLU A 109 -13.37 13.79 -3.25
C GLU A 109 -12.14 13.06 -3.83
N ALA A 110 -12.35 11.82 -4.32
CA ALA A 110 -11.28 11.07 -4.96
C ALA A 110 -10.76 11.77 -6.22
N LEU A 111 -11.65 12.27 -7.07
CA LEU A 111 -11.29 13.04 -8.27
C LEU A 111 -10.54 14.33 -7.91
N THR A 112 -11.00 15.05 -6.88
CA THR A 112 -10.33 16.27 -6.39
C THR A 112 -8.91 15.95 -5.94
N TRP A 113 -8.74 14.86 -5.21
CA TRP A 113 -7.43 14.40 -4.75
C TRP A 113 -6.53 14.01 -5.91
N ASP A 114 -7.02 13.26 -6.89
CA ASP A 114 -6.22 12.85 -8.06
C ASP A 114 -5.72 14.07 -8.86
N LEU A 115 -6.59 15.05 -9.06
CA LEU A 115 -6.21 16.31 -9.72
C LEU A 115 -5.15 17.07 -8.91
N ALA A 116 -5.34 17.17 -7.60
CA ALA A 116 -4.41 17.84 -6.70
C ALA A 116 -3.06 17.12 -6.64
N LYS A 117 -3.09 15.78 -6.51
CA LYS A 117 -1.91 14.93 -6.50
C LYS A 117 -1.05 15.12 -7.76
N ASN A 118 -1.69 15.09 -8.92
CA ASN A 118 -1.00 15.33 -10.19
C ASN A 118 -0.39 16.73 -10.26
N LYS A 119 -1.07 17.76 -9.78
CA LYS A 119 -0.53 19.13 -9.72
C LYS A 119 0.63 19.27 -8.74
N LEU A 120 0.56 18.60 -7.59
CA LEU A 120 1.68 18.55 -6.63
C LEU A 120 2.89 17.86 -7.24
N ALA A 121 2.68 16.74 -7.92
CA ALA A 121 3.75 16.02 -8.60
C ALA A 121 4.40 16.87 -9.70
N GLU A 122 3.59 17.54 -10.52
CA GLU A 122 4.07 18.47 -11.55
C GLU A 122 4.91 19.61 -10.93
N ALA A 123 4.43 20.22 -9.85
CA ALA A 123 5.12 21.28 -9.14
C ALA A 123 6.46 20.85 -8.52
N GLN A 124 6.58 19.57 -8.14
CA GLN A 124 7.81 18.97 -7.62
C GLN A 124 8.69 18.37 -8.74
N GLY A 125 8.30 18.49 -10.01
CA GLY A 125 9.05 17.92 -11.14
C GLY A 125 9.08 16.39 -11.16
N ILE A 126 8.14 15.73 -10.47
CA ILE A 126 8.10 14.28 -10.36
C ILE A 126 7.58 13.67 -11.67
N LYS A 127 8.33 12.68 -12.17
CA LYS A 127 7.93 11.85 -13.30
C LYS A 127 8.03 10.38 -12.89
N VAL A 128 7.05 9.62 -13.30
CA VAL A 128 7.06 8.15 -13.16
C VAL A 128 7.49 7.56 -14.50
N ASP A 129 8.51 6.75 -14.47
CA ASP A 129 9.03 6.04 -15.65
C ASP A 129 8.74 4.52 -15.55
N ASP A 130 9.08 3.78 -16.61
CA ASP A 130 8.83 2.33 -16.66
C ASP A 130 9.58 1.58 -15.55
N LYS A 131 10.75 2.08 -15.13
CA LYS A 131 11.53 1.49 -14.05
C LYS A 131 10.82 1.64 -12.70
N ASP A 132 10.19 2.77 -12.45
CA ASP A 132 9.41 3.00 -11.24
C ASP A 132 8.21 2.05 -11.18
N VAL A 133 7.51 1.89 -12.29
CA VAL A 133 6.38 0.95 -12.41
C VAL A 133 6.84 -0.49 -12.19
N GLN A 134 7.98 -0.88 -12.77
CA GLN A 134 8.58 -2.19 -12.59
C GLN A 134 8.95 -2.44 -11.12
N ASN A 135 9.58 -1.46 -10.47
CA ASN A 135 9.94 -1.57 -9.05
C ASN A 135 8.70 -1.73 -8.16
N ALA A 136 7.65 -0.95 -8.39
CA ALA A 136 6.39 -1.07 -7.66
C ALA A 136 5.73 -2.46 -7.85
N ALA A 137 5.82 -3.02 -9.07
CA ALA A 137 5.31 -4.36 -9.34
C ALA A 137 6.14 -5.45 -8.62
N VAL A 138 7.45 -5.29 -8.56
CA VAL A 138 8.36 -6.20 -7.81
C VAL A 138 8.06 -6.15 -6.32
N GLU A 139 7.88 -4.97 -5.74
CA GLU A 139 7.48 -4.83 -4.33
C GLU A 139 6.13 -5.50 -4.06
N MET A 140 5.14 -5.28 -4.94
CA MET A 140 3.84 -5.94 -4.84
C MET A 140 3.97 -7.46 -4.91
N ALA A 141 4.78 -7.98 -5.83
CA ALA A 141 5.05 -9.41 -5.96
C ALA A 141 5.66 -10.00 -4.67
N ARG A 142 6.66 -9.33 -4.09
CA ARG A 142 7.26 -9.73 -2.81
C ARG A 142 6.24 -9.74 -1.67
N MET A 143 5.42 -8.71 -1.57
CA MET A 143 4.36 -8.63 -0.55
C MET A 143 3.36 -9.78 -0.69
N GLN A 144 2.95 -10.12 -1.92
CA GLN A 144 2.05 -11.25 -2.15
C GLN A 144 2.69 -12.60 -1.77
N PHE A 145 3.94 -12.82 -2.13
CA PHE A 145 4.66 -14.04 -1.69
C PHE A 145 4.78 -14.11 -0.16
N ALA A 146 5.08 -12.99 0.50
CA ALA A 146 5.16 -12.92 1.96
C ALA A 146 3.83 -13.25 2.65
N GLN A 147 2.69 -12.82 2.08
CA GLN A 147 1.35 -13.16 2.60
C GLN A 147 1.08 -14.67 2.58
N TYR A 148 1.68 -15.40 1.65
CA TYR A 148 1.63 -16.87 1.61
C TYR A 148 2.74 -17.54 2.40
N GLY A 149 3.49 -16.81 3.23
CA GLY A 149 4.59 -17.33 4.04
C GLY A 149 5.88 -17.57 3.26
N MET A 150 5.95 -17.18 2.00
CA MET A 150 7.11 -17.37 1.13
C MET A 150 8.03 -16.13 1.18
N ASN A 151 8.82 -16.00 2.25
CA ASN A 151 9.68 -14.84 2.46
C ASN A 151 11.00 -14.88 1.68
N ASN A 152 11.44 -16.07 1.24
CA ASN A 152 12.73 -16.29 0.58
C ASN A 152 12.55 -16.76 -0.87
N VAL A 153 11.71 -16.08 -1.64
CA VAL A 153 11.53 -16.38 -3.07
C VAL A 153 12.72 -15.82 -3.85
N PRO A 154 13.39 -16.63 -4.70
CA PRO A 154 14.46 -16.13 -5.55
C PRO A 154 14.01 -14.97 -6.44
N ASP A 155 14.89 -13.99 -6.65
CA ASP A 155 14.59 -12.77 -7.39
C ASP A 155 14.04 -13.03 -8.80
N GLU A 156 14.51 -14.06 -9.47
CA GLU A 156 14.02 -14.45 -10.79
C GLU A 156 12.51 -14.74 -10.79
N TYR A 157 12.00 -15.46 -9.80
CA TYR A 157 10.57 -15.76 -9.69
C TYR A 157 9.76 -14.51 -9.37
N VAL A 158 10.30 -13.65 -8.50
CA VAL A 158 9.66 -12.37 -8.17
C VAL A 158 9.57 -11.48 -9.41
N GLN A 159 10.65 -11.37 -10.19
CA GLN A 159 10.67 -10.58 -11.43
C GLN A 159 9.71 -11.16 -12.49
N ASN A 160 9.71 -12.48 -12.67
CA ASN A 160 8.80 -13.12 -13.61
C ASN A 160 7.34 -12.86 -13.23
N TYR A 161 7.00 -12.96 -11.95
CA TYR A 161 5.65 -12.69 -11.48
C TYR A 161 5.29 -11.20 -11.63
N ALA A 162 6.18 -10.27 -11.31
CA ALA A 162 5.98 -8.84 -11.55
C ALA A 162 5.71 -8.55 -13.04
N ASN A 163 6.47 -9.17 -13.96
CA ASN A 163 6.25 -9.04 -15.39
C ASN A 163 4.87 -9.57 -15.83
N GLU A 164 4.41 -10.69 -15.25
CA GLU A 164 3.05 -11.18 -15.50
C GLU A 164 1.96 -10.23 -15.01
N LEU A 165 2.16 -9.62 -13.84
CA LEU A 165 1.25 -8.60 -13.32
C LEU A 165 1.12 -7.40 -14.26
N LEU A 166 2.24 -6.95 -14.84
CA LEU A 166 2.30 -5.79 -15.73
C LEU A 166 1.74 -6.06 -17.14
N LYS A 167 1.36 -7.28 -17.51
CA LYS A 167 0.63 -7.54 -18.75
C LYS A 167 -0.78 -6.96 -18.76
N LYS A 168 -1.36 -6.70 -17.59
CA LYS A 168 -2.70 -6.12 -17.45
C LYS A 168 -2.60 -4.60 -17.33
N ARG A 169 -3.28 -3.89 -18.23
CA ARG A 169 -3.28 -2.42 -18.25
C ARG A 169 -3.72 -1.79 -16.93
N GLU A 170 -4.70 -2.38 -16.27
CA GLU A 170 -5.19 -1.91 -14.97
C GLU A 170 -4.09 -2.02 -13.89
N THR A 171 -3.32 -3.11 -13.89
CA THR A 171 -2.20 -3.28 -12.96
C THR A 171 -1.07 -2.29 -13.24
N VAL A 172 -0.76 -2.03 -14.52
CA VAL A 172 0.23 -1.00 -14.88
C VAL A 172 -0.18 0.36 -14.31
N GLN A 173 -1.45 0.74 -14.47
CA GLN A 173 -1.95 2.00 -13.93
C GLN A 173 -1.85 2.03 -12.39
N GLN A 174 -2.24 0.95 -11.71
CA GLN A 174 -2.11 0.87 -10.24
C GLN A 174 -0.65 0.98 -9.78
N MET A 175 0.28 0.35 -10.50
CA MET A 175 1.71 0.44 -10.17
C MET A 175 2.26 1.83 -10.44
N ALA A 176 1.83 2.49 -11.50
CA ALA A 176 2.20 3.88 -11.78
C ALA A 176 1.68 4.84 -10.70
N ASP A 177 0.44 4.67 -10.25
CA ASP A 177 -0.15 5.47 -9.16
C ASP A 177 0.61 5.23 -7.84
N ARG A 178 0.96 3.99 -7.53
CA ARG A 178 1.75 3.64 -6.34
C ARG A 178 3.15 4.25 -6.40
N ALA A 179 3.82 4.17 -7.55
CA ALA A 179 5.13 4.79 -7.74
C ALA A 179 5.07 6.31 -7.60
N LEU A 180 4.00 6.93 -8.11
CA LEU A 180 3.75 8.36 -7.94
C LEU A 180 3.57 8.72 -6.47
N ASP A 181 2.77 7.96 -5.72
CA ASP A 181 2.52 8.17 -4.29
C ASP A 181 3.82 8.06 -3.49
N GLN A 182 4.67 7.08 -3.76
CA GLN A 182 5.98 6.92 -3.10
C GLN A 182 6.91 8.11 -3.38
N LYS A 183 7.04 8.51 -4.66
CA LYS A 183 7.88 9.64 -5.05
C LYS A 183 7.36 10.96 -4.48
N LEU A 184 6.05 11.16 -4.51
CA LEU A 184 5.41 12.36 -3.96
C LEU A 184 5.60 12.44 -2.45
N THR A 185 5.41 11.33 -1.73
CA THR A 185 5.64 11.24 -0.29
C THR A 185 7.06 11.62 0.07
N ALA A 186 8.05 11.06 -0.63
CA ALA A 186 9.45 11.38 -0.41
C ALA A 186 9.75 12.87 -0.67
N ALA A 187 9.29 13.40 -1.80
CA ALA A 187 9.52 14.81 -2.15
C ALA A 187 8.82 15.78 -1.19
N LEU A 188 7.59 15.49 -0.78
CA LEU A 188 6.86 16.35 0.15
C LEU A 188 7.50 16.37 1.54
N LYS A 189 8.03 15.26 2.03
CA LYS A 189 8.72 15.21 3.32
C LYS A 189 9.95 16.12 3.39
N GLU A 190 10.59 16.39 2.26
CA GLU A 190 11.74 17.30 2.17
C GLU A 190 11.34 18.79 2.18
N VAL A 191 10.11 19.12 1.76
CA VAL A 191 9.69 20.52 1.58
C VAL A 191 8.70 21.02 2.61
N VAL A 192 8.01 20.12 3.34
CA VAL A 192 7.06 20.50 4.37
C VAL A 192 7.67 20.44 5.77
N LYS A 193 7.16 21.26 6.67
CA LYS A 193 7.50 21.13 8.09
C LYS A 193 6.76 19.93 8.69
N LEU A 194 7.50 18.92 9.10
CA LEU A 194 6.96 17.74 9.73
C LEU A 194 6.76 17.96 11.24
N ASP A 195 5.67 17.44 11.76
CA ASP A 195 5.41 17.29 13.20
C ASP A 195 5.58 15.81 13.55
N HIS A 196 6.77 15.47 14.06
CA HIS A 196 7.11 14.10 14.45
C HIS A 196 6.51 13.76 15.81
N LYS A 197 5.68 12.72 15.85
CA LYS A 197 5.11 12.17 17.07
C LYS A 197 5.53 10.73 17.24
N GLU A 198 6.14 10.43 18.37
CA GLU A 198 6.40 9.05 18.77
C GLU A 198 5.15 8.51 19.47
N ILE A 199 4.59 7.44 18.91
CA ILE A 199 3.41 6.77 19.47
C ILE A 199 3.65 5.26 19.51
N SER A 200 2.91 4.55 20.35
CA SER A 200 2.95 3.09 20.38
C SER A 200 2.29 2.49 19.12
N LEU A 201 2.66 1.26 18.76
CA LEU A 201 2.03 0.56 17.64
C LEU A 201 0.52 0.40 17.85
N ASP A 202 0.09 0.14 19.08
CA ASP A 202 -1.34 0.01 19.43
C ASP A 202 -2.10 1.32 19.22
N ASP A 203 -1.51 2.44 19.59
CA ASP A 203 -2.13 3.76 19.39
C ASP A 203 -2.13 4.15 17.90
N PHE A 204 -1.08 3.78 17.14
CA PHE A 204 -1.05 3.95 15.69
C PHE A 204 -2.17 3.16 15.01
N ASN A 205 -2.34 1.89 15.37
CA ASN A 205 -3.40 1.04 14.82
C ASN A 205 -4.79 1.61 15.12
N LYS A 206 -5.04 2.05 16.36
CA LYS A 206 -6.32 2.71 16.73
C LYS A 206 -6.57 3.97 15.89
N MET A 207 -5.57 4.81 15.73
CA MET A 207 -5.66 6.02 14.91
C MET A 207 -6.04 5.69 13.46
N MET A 208 -5.43 4.66 12.86
CA MET A 208 -5.72 4.22 11.51
C MET A 208 -7.13 3.61 11.38
N GLU A 209 -7.62 2.91 12.41
CA GLU A 209 -8.99 2.37 12.44
C GLU A 209 -10.06 3.47 12.56
N GLU A 210 -9.77 4.53 13.30
CA GLU A 210 -10.70 5.67 13.48
C GLU A 210 -10.85 6.48 12.20
N GLU A 211 -9.79 6.64 11.40
CA GLU A 211 -9.83 7.35 10.13
C GLU A 211 -10.54 6.58 9.00
N ASN A 212 -10.64 5.26 9.12
CA ASN A 212 -11.31 4.41 8.13
C ASN A 212 -12.83 4.24 8.39
N LYS A 213 -13.38 4.84 9.44
CA LYS A 213 -14.81 4.85 9.76
C LYS A 213 -15.53 6.04 9.15
#